data_2c2759b71fc0712acdae2ba096d4d4dd
#
_entry.id   2c2759b71fc0712acdae2ba096d4d4dd
#
_cell.length_a   1.000
_cell.length_b   1.000
_cell.length_c   1.000
_cell.angle_alpha   90.00
_cell.angle_beta   90.00
_cell.angle_gamma   90.00
#
_symmetry.space_group_name_H-M   'P 1'
#
loop_
_entity.id
_entity.type
_entity.pdbx_description
1 polymer ?
#
loop_
_entity_poly.entity_id
_entity_poly.type
_entity_poly.pdbx_seq_one_letter_code
_entity_poly.pdbx_strand_id
1 'polypeptide(L)'
;MVVVGAVLFLLLQTLAAVFFAKSSTTTDKAERRPQLTVLMPAHNESLVITQTLQSILPQLSDEDQLLVVADNCNDDTALIARKLGANVIERKNKLQRGKGYALDFGLQYLKDNPPKIVLIMDAECIVSNGTIDKLARACIDNQCPIQALYLMESQPNPSLKARIAVFAWIVKNKVRPLGSKALSLPCQLMGTGMAFLWGDIIKSNLASGHIVEDMKLGVDLTRANKPPLFLADALVTSIFPPTAEATNTQRARWEHGHLS
;
A
#
# COMPACT_ATOMS: atom_id res chain seq x y z
N MET A 1 4.41 18.28 27.02
CA MET A 1 3.69 17.01 27.28
C MET A 1 3.50 16.16 26.03
N VAL A 2 3.02 16.66 24.91
CA VAL A 2 2.74 15.88 23.66
C VAL A 2 3.99 15.17 23.13
N VAL A 3 5.13 15.82 23.04
CA VAL A 3 6.39 15.24 22.52
C VAL A 3 6.87 14.08 23.39
N VAL A 4 6.80 14.22 24.71
CA VAL A 4 7.22 13.16 25.68
C VAL A 4 6.35 11.92 25.49
N GLY A 5 5.03 12.09 25.36
CA GLY A 5 4.11 10.98 25.12
C GLY A 5 4.41 10.24 23.81
N ALA A 6 4.69 10.99 22.73
CA ALA A 6 5.06 10.39 21.43
C ALA A 6 6.37 9.60 21.50
N VAL A 7 7.39 10.13 22.20
CA VAL A 7 8.69 9.45 22.38
C VAL A 7 8.53 8.18 23.22
N LEU A 8 7.78 8.24 24.32
CA LEU A 8 7.52 7.06 25.16
C LEU A 8 6.74 5.99 24.40
N PHE A 9 5.77 6.37 23.58
CA PHE A 9 5.02 5.43 22.74
C PHE A 9 5.91 4.78 21.68
N LEU A 10 6.80 5.55 21.01
CA LEU A 10 7.78 5.00 20.09
C LEU A 10 8.75 4.03 20.78
N LEU A 11 9.22 4.37 21.97
CA LEU A 11 10.07 3.48 22.77
C LEU A 11 9.33 2.18 23.11
N LEU A 12 8.09 2.26 23.56
CA LEU A 12 7.26 1.10 23.86
C LEU A 12 7.08 0.19 22.62
N GLN A 13 6.73 0.78 21.46
CA GLN A 13 6.62 0.04 20.21
C GLN A 13 7.96 -0.63 19.83
N THR A 14 9.09 0.06 19.99
CA THR A 14 10.41 -0.49 19.66
C THR A 14 10.77 -1.66 20.58
N LEU A 15 10.58 -1.53 21.88
CA LEU A 15 10.82 -2.62 22.83
C LEU A 15 9.89 -3.81 22.57
N ALA A 16 8.61 -3.55 22.30
CA ALA A 16 7.66 -4.61 21.96
C ALA A 16 8.07 -5.35 20.67
N ALA A 17 8.56 -4.63 19.65
CA ALA A 17 9.06 -5.25 18.42
C ALA A 17 10.28 -6.15 18.64
N VAL A 18 11.22 -5.73 19.51
CA VAL A 18 12.46 -6.47 19.78
C VAL A 18 12.20 -7.72 20.62
N PHE A 19 11.36 -7.61 21.67
CA PHE A 19 11.23 -8.69 22.65
C PHE A 19 10.02 -9.61 22.42
N PHE A 20 8.97 -9.15 21.73
CA PHE A 20 7.70 -9.86 21.65
C PHE A 20 7.18 -10.08 20.24
N ALA A 21 7.86 -9.55 19.19
CA ALA A 21 7.43 -9.80 17.82
C ALA A 21 7.61 -11.28 17.47
N LYS A 22 6.49 -11.98 17.28
CA LYS A 22 6.48 -13.34 16.75
C LYS A 22 6.47 -13.26 15.22
N SER A 23 7.28 -14.09 14.57
CA SER A 23 7.13 -14.34 13.14
C SER A 23 5.75 -14.96 12.90
N SER A 24 4.94 -14.32 12.09
CA SER A 24 3.68 -14.93 11.66
C SER A 24 3.97 -15.70 10.39
N THR A 25 4.18 -16.99 10.52
CA THR A 25 4.12 -17.88 9.36
C THR A 25 2.67 -17.95 8.91
N THR A 26 2.34 -17.36 7.76
CA THR A 26 1.13 -17.75 7.04
C THR A 26 1.27 -19.24 6.75
N THR A 27 0.36 -20.05 7.29
CA THR A 27 0.30 -21.48 6.96
C THR A 27 0.05 -21.60 5.46
N ASP A 28 0.93 -22.33 4.79
CA ASP A 28 0.78 -22.71 3.39
C ASP A 28 -0.42 -23.67 3.31
N LYS A 29 -1.63 -23.10 3.27
CA LYS A 29 -2.86 -23.88 3.12
C LYS A 29 -2.95 -24.27 1.66
N ALA A 30 -3.11 -25.57 1.41
CA ALA A 30 -3.30 -26.13 0.06
C ALA A 30 -4.60 -25.67 -0.62
N GLU A 31 -5.50 -25.01 0.10
CA GLU A 31 -6.74 -24.47 -0.43
C GLU A 31 -6.49 -23.30 -1.38
N ARG A 32 -7.26 -23.28 -2.48
CA ARG A 32 -7.23 -22.20 -3.46
C ARG A 32 -7.59 -20.86 -2.78
N ARG A 33 -6.76 -19.86 -2.94
CA ARG A 33 -7.07 -18.52 -2.42
C ARG A 33 -8.27 -17.91 -3.17
N PRO A 34 -9.03 -17.01 -2.53
CA PRO A 34 -10.12 -16.31 -3.19
C PRO A 34 -9.64 -15.45 -4.35
N GLN A 35 -10.52 -15.28 -5.34
CA GLN A 35 -10.34 -14.32 -6.44
C GLN A 35 -10.09 -12.91 -5.89
N LEU A 36 -9.14 -12.20 -6.50
CA LEU A 36 -8.78 -10.85 -6.14
C LEU A 36 -8.62 -9.94 -7.36
N THR A 37 -8.69 -8.65 -7.10
CA THR A 37 -8.27 -7.61 -8.04
C THR A 37 -7.14 -6.79 -7.41
N VAL A 38 -6.03 -6.66 -8.14
CA VAL A 38 -5.02 -5.64 -7.82
C VAL A 38 -5.48 -4.33 -8.45
N LEU A 39 -5.79 -3.34 -7.63
CA LEU A 39 -6.18 -1.99 -8.04
C LEU A 39 -4.97 -1.07 -7.95
N MET A 40 -4.56 -0.52 -9.09
CA MET A 40 -3.34 0.28 -9.23
C MET A 40 -3.69 1.67 -9.75
N PRO A 41 -3.67 2.72 -8.91
CA PRO A 41 -3.73 4.10 -9.39
C PRO A 41 -2.38 4.48 -10.00
N ALA A 42 -2.39 5.12 -11.17
CA ALA A 42 -1.20 5.55 -11.89
C ALA A 42 -1.37 6.96 -12.47
N HIS A 43 -0.35 7.83 -12.29
CA HIS A 43 -0.33 9.18 -12.85
C HIS A 43 1.05 9.51 -13.41
N ASN A 44 1.23 9.41 -14.73
CA ASN A 44 2.50 9.65 -15.43
C ASN A 44 3.64 8.75 -14.92
N GLU A 45 3.40 7.43 -14.94
CA GLU A 45 4.31 6.39 -14.43
C GLU A 45 4.96 5.57 -15.56
N SER A 46 5.02 6.10 -16.79
CA SER A 46 5.53 5.38 -17.97
C SER A 46 6.95 4.83 -17.79
N LEU A 47 7.78 5.46 -16.94
CA LEU A 47 9.16 5.04 -16.68
C LEU A 47 9.29 3.84 -15.75
N VAL A 48 8.34 3.62 -14.86
CA VAL A 48 8.45 2.64 -13.76
C VAL A 48 7.39 1.54 -13.81
N ILE A 49 6.22 1.80 -14.40
CA ILE A 49 5.09 0.88 -14.39
C ILE A 49 5.40 -0.51 -14.96
N THR A 50 6.31 -0.60 -15.93
CA THR A 50 6.71 -1.89 -16.53
C THR A 50 7.27 -2.84 -15.49
N GLN A 51 8.18 -2.39 -14.63
CA GLN A 51 8.79 -3.22 -13.60
C GLN A 51 7.77 -3.65 -12.55
N THR A 52 6.89 -2.75 -12.17
CA THR A 52 5.80 -3.03 -11.24
C THR A 52 4.88 -4.12 -11.77
N LEU A 53 4.42 -4.00 -13.02
CA LEU A 53 3.54 -4.99 -13.64
C LEU A 53 4.22 -6.35 -13.79
N GLN A 54 5.50 -6.38 -14.16
CA GLN A 54 6.30 -7.61 -14.25
C GLN A 54 6.48 -8.31 -12.89
N SER A 55 6.44 -7.58 -11.78
CA SER A 55 6.50 -8.16 -10.44
C SER A 55 5.16 -8.71 -9.96
N ILE A 56 4.04 -8.22 -10.50
CA ILE A 56 2.68 -8.58 -10.10
C ILE A 56 2.09 -9.68 -10.97
N LEU A 57 2.11 -9.51 -12.30
CA LEU A 57 1.41 -10.40 -13.25
C LEU A 57 1.73 -11.88 -13.07
N PRO A 58 2.99 -12.30 -12.84
CA PRO A 58 3.30 -13.73 -12.64
C PRO A 58 2.72 -14.34 -11.36
N GLN A 59 2.23 -13.50 -10.43
CA GLN A 59 1.64 -13.93 -9.16
C GLN A 59 0.11 -14.03 -9.22
N LEU A 60 -0.50 -13.61 -10.32
CA LEU A 60 -1.94 -13.67 -10.53
C LEU A 60 -2.35 -15.00 -11.15
N SER A 61 -3.49 -15.51 -10.73
CA SER A 61 -4.17 -16.65 -11.38
C SER A 61 -5.09 -16.15 -12.51
N ASP A 62 -5.60 -17.08 -13.32
CA ASP A 62 -6.51 -16.76 -14.45
C ASP A 62 -7.82 -16.09 -14.00
N GLU A 63 -8.20 -16.25 -12.72
CA GLU A 63 -9.42 -15.65 -12.17
C GLU A 63 -9.16 -14.25 -11.57
N ASP A 64 -7.90 -13.89 -11.39
CA ASP A 64 -7.54 -12.59 -10.82
C ASP A 64 -7.49 -11.52 -11.88
N GLN A 65 -7.58 -10.27 -11.43
CA GLN A 65 -7.51 -9.11 -12.29
C GLN A 65 -6.45 -8.12 -11.80
N LEU A 66 -5.71 -7.52 -12.74
CA LEU A 66 -4.94 -6.31 -12.51
C LEU A 66 -5.65 -5.16 -13.20
N LEU A 67 -6.21 -4.24 -12.41
CA LEU A 67 -6.89 -3.03 -12.89
C LEU A 67 -6.02 -1.80 -12.64
N VAL A 68 -5.54 -1.19 -13.70
CA VAL A 68 -4.80 0.08 -13.66
C VAL A 68 -5.76 1.23 -13.93
N VAL A 69 -5.79 2.20 -13.04
CA VAL A 69 -6.51 3.47 -13.22
C VAL A 69 -5.51 4.53 -13.67
N ALA A 70 -5.44 4.80 -14.96
CA ALA A 70 -4.61 5.88 -15.52
C ALA A 70 -5.31 7.24 -15.29
N ASP A 71 -4.94 7.90 -14.17
CA ASP A 71 -5.59 9.13 -13.72
C ASP A 71 -4.88 10.37 -14.23
N ASN A 72 -5.54 11.11 -15.11
CA ASN A 72 -5.01 12.36 -15.70
C ASN A 72 -3.60 12.20 -16.33
N CYS A 73 -3.30 11.04 -16.90
CA CYS A 73 -2.02 10.79 -17.56
C CYS A 73 -1.89 11.59 -18.86
N ASN A 74 -0.66 12.09 -19.11
CA ASN A 74 -0.25 12.77 -20.34
C ASN A 74 0.88 12.04 -21.07
N ASP A 75 1.30 10.87 -20.55
CA ASP A 75 2.36 10.02 -21.07
C ASP A 75 1.81 8.65 -21.50
N ASP A 76 2.70 7.72 -21.84
CA ASP A 76 2.35 6.40 -22.34
C ASP A 76 1.97 5.38 -21.25
N THR A 77 1.73 5.81 -20.00
CA THR A 77 1.39 4.92 -18.87
C THR A 77 0.27 3.92 -19.23
N ALA A 78 -0.86 4.41 -19.74
CA ALA A 78 -2.01 3.57 -20.09
C ALA A 78 -1.68 2.60 -21.24
N LEU A 79 -0.95 3.05 -22.26
CA LEU A 79 -0.55 2.24 -23.40
C LEU A 79 0.38 1.10 -22.98
N ILE A 80 1.38 1.39 -22.13
CA ILE A 80 2.34 0.41 -21.62
C ILE A 80 1.61 -0.64 -20.79
N ALA A 81 0.73 -0.21 -19.89
CA ALA A 81 -0.02 -1.13 -19.02
C ALA A 81 -0.89 -2.10 -19.84
N ARG A 82 -1.61 -1.61 -20.86
CA ARG A 82 -2.42 -2.47 -21.76
C ARG A 82 -1.57 -3.47 -22.52
N LYS A 83 -0.43 -3.06 -23.05
CA LYS A 83 0.50 -3.94 -23.80
C LYS A 83 1.03 -5.08 -22.92
N LEU A 84 1.16 -4.88 -21.63
CA LEU A 84 1.61 -5.89 -20.67
C LEU A 84 0.48 -6.78 -20.15
N GLY A 85 -0.78 -6.57 -20.58
CA GLY A 85 -1.91 -7.43 -20.23
C GLY A 85 -2.73 -6.95 -19.03
N ALA A 86 -2.52 -5.74 -18.54
CA ALA A 86 -3.37 -5.17 -17.50
C ALA A 86 -4.70 -4.66 -18.09
N ASN A 87 -5.78 -4.77 -17.34
CA ASN A 87 -7.00 -4.02 -17.62
C ASN A 87 -6.75 -2.55 -17.27
N VAL A 88 -7.06 -1.64 -18.18
CA VAL A 88 -6.80 -0.22 -17.98
C VAL A 88 -8.04 0.60 -18.22
N ILE A 89 -8.40 1.38 -17.22
CA ILE A 89 -9.41 2.44 -17.33
C ILE A 89 -8.73 3.80 -17.20
N GLU A 90 -9.20 4.78 -17.97
CA GLU A 90 -8.65 6.13 -17.98
C GLU A 90 -9.63 7.10 -17.34
N ARG A 91 -9.12 7.92 -16.42
CA ARG A 91 -9.88 8.97 -15.76
C ARG A 91 -9.27 10.33 -16.12
N LYS A 92 -10.12 11.26 -16.61
CA LYS A 92 -9.72 12.63 -16.93
C LYS A 92 -10.61 13.60 -16.16
N ASN A 93 -10.11 14.09 -15.02
CA ASN A 93 -10.83 15.07 -14.20
C ASN A 93 -9.83 16.02 -13.54
N LYS A 94 -9.73 17.25 -14.04
CA LYS A 94 -8.80 18.27 -13.54
C LYS A 94 -9.21 18.88 -12.20
N LEU A 95 -10.48 18.77 -11.81
CA LEU A 95 -10.99 19.33 -10.56
C LEU A 95 -10.84 18.39 -9.37
N GLN A 96 -10.92 17.09 -9.62
CA GLN A 96 -10.79 16.05 -8.59
C GLN A 96 -9.51 15.26 -8.85
N ARG A 97 -8.40 15.70 -8.27
CA ARG A 97 -7.08 15.09 -8.43
C ARG A 97 -6.67 14.36 -7.16
N GLY A 98 -5.88 13.31 -7.32
CA GLY A 98 -5.27 12.57 -6.23
C GLY A 98 -5.65 11.10 -6.21
N LYS A 99 -4.84 10.34 -5.50
CA LYS A 99 -4.90 8.88 -5.43
C LYS A 99 -6.28 8.37 -4.95
N GLY A 100 -6.85 9.01 -3.94
CA GLY A 100 -8.17 8.63 -3.43
C GLY A 100 -9.27 8.66 -4.48
N TYR A 101 -9.29 9.68 -5.36
CA TYR A 101 -10.25 9.75 -6.46
C TYR A 101 -10.01 8.68 -7.53
N ALA A 102 -8.75 8.35 -7.82
CA ALA A 102 -8.41 7.28 -8.75
C ALA A 102 -8.83 5.91 -8.20
N LEU A 103 -8.60 5.67 -6.91
CA LEU A 103 -9.03 4.45 -6.23
C LEU A 103 -10.55 4.32 -6.21
N ASP A 104 -11.27 5.38 -5.85
CA ASP A 104 -12.74 5.39 -5.88
C ASP A 104 -13.27 5.08 -7.29
N PHE A 105 -12.72 5.72 -8.31
CA PHE A 105 -13.10 5.45 -9.71
C PHE A 105 -12.91 3.97 -10.08
N GLY A 106 -11.79 3.37 -9.68
CA GLY A 106 -11.55 1.94 -9.88
C GLY A 106 -12.53 1.05 -9.11
N LEU A 107 -12.85 1.39 -7.86
CA LEU A 107 -13.84 0.65 -7.07
C LEU A 107 -15.25 0.75 -7.68
N GLN A 108 -15.65 1.92 -8.22
CA GLN A 108 -16.92 2.05 -8.91
C GLN A 108 -16.99 1.16 -10.17
N TYR A 109 -15.91 1.09 -10.94
CA TYR A 109 -15.81 0.20 -12.10
C TYR A 109 -15.95 -1.29 -11.71
N LEU A 110 -15.39 -1.69 -10.58
CA LEU A 110 -15.45 -3.09 -10.10
C LEU A 110 -16.82 -3.50 -9.54
N LYS A 111 -17.75 -2.59 -9.33
CA LYS A 111 -19.09 -2.90 -8.79
C LYS A 111 -19.90 -3.87 -9.65
N ASP A 112 -19.70 -3.84 -10.95
CA ASP A 112 -20.45 -4.70 -11.88
C ASP A 112 -19.98 -6.16 -11.81
N ASN A 113 -18.73 -6.39 -11.42
CA ASN A 113 -18.15 -7.73 -11.18
C ASN A 113 -17.19 -7.67 -9.99
N PRO A 114 -17.69 -7.66 -8.76
CA PRO A 114 -16.88 -7.40 -7.58
C PRO A 114 -16.01 -8.60 -7.21
N PRO A 115 -14.69 -8.38 -6.97
CA PRO A 115 -13.81 -9.42 -6.44
C PRO A 115 -14.12 -9.69 -4.97
N LYS A 116 -13.63 -10.81 -4.42
CA LYS A 116 -13.69 -11.01 -2.96
C LYS A 116 -12.71 -10.11 -2.21
N ILE A 117 -11.54 -9.88 -2.81
CA ILE A 117 -10.45 -9.10 -2.22
C ILE A 117 -9.98 -8.04 -3.21
N VAL A 118 -9.71 -6.84 -2.71
CA VAL A 118 -9.01 -5.76 -3.42
C VAL A 118 -7.64 -5.56 -2.81
N LEU A 119 -6.58 -5.65 -3.62
CA LEU A 119 -5.23 -5.27 -3.23
C LEU A 119 -4.92 -3.90 -3.84
N ILE A 120 -4.50 -2.93 -3.02
CA ILE A 120 -4.07 -1.62 -3.50
C ILE A 120 -2.55 -1.61 -3.59
N MET A 121 -2.01 -1.35 -4.80
CA MET A 121 -0.59 -1.27 -5.11
C MET A 121 -0.29 0.00 -5.90
N ASP A 122 0.77 0.72 -5.54
CA ASP A 122 1.24 1.88 -6.31
C ASP A 122 2.02 1.45 -7.55
N ALA A 123 1.96 2.26 -8.61
CA ALA A 123 2.53 1.96 -9.92
C ALA A 123 4.07 2.01 -9.98
N GLU A 124 4.73 2.42 -8.89
CA GLU A 124 6.19 2.50 -8.72
C GLU A 124 6.75 1.42 -7.77
N CYS A 125 5.91 0.48 -7.34
CA CYS A 125 6.29 -0.53 -6.34
C CYS A 125 6.68 -1.86 -6.97
N ILE A 126 7.66 -2.54 -6.38
CA ILE A 126 8.04 -3.92 -6.69
C ILE A 126 7.47 -4.84 -5.62
N VAL A 127 6.76 -5.87 -6.06
CA VAL A 127 6.08 -6.83 -5.20
C VAL A 127 6.88 -8.13 -5.15
N SER A 128 7.39 -8.50 -3.98
CA SER A 128 8.15 -9.74 -3.81
C SER A 128 7.29 -10.97 -4.07
N ASN A 129 7.93 -12.05 -4.52
CA ASN A 129 7.23 -13.31 -4.85
C ASN A 129 6.41 -13.84 -3.67
N GLY A 130 5.20 -14.30 -3.95
CA GLY A 130 4.26 -14.83 -2.96
C GLY A 130 3.57 -13.78 -2.09
N THR A 131 3.89 -12.49 -2.26
CA THR A 131 3.29 -11.41 -1.46
C THR A 131 1.78 -11.29 -1.71
N ILE A 132 1.33 -11.39 -2.96
CA ILE A 132 -0.09 -11.30 -3.31
C ILE A 132 -0.89 -12.42 -2.65
N ASP A 133 -0.41 -13.66 -2.72
CA ASP A 133 -1.06 -14.80 -2.09
C ASP A 133 -1.12 -14.66 -0.56
N LYS A 134 -0.01 -14.26 0.08
CA LYS A 134 0.04 -14.05 1.53
C LYS A 134 -0.94 -12.97 2.00
N LEU A 135 -1.02 -11.85 1.28
CA LEU A 135 -1.94 -10.75 1.60
C LEU A 135 -3.40 -11.19 1.48
N ALA A 136 -3.74 -11.89 0.38
CA ALA A 136 -5.09 -12.36 0.15
C ALA A 136 -5.54 -13.36 1.21
N ARG A 137 -4.71 -14.36 1.53
CA ARG A 137 -5.00 -15.34 2.58
C ARG A 137 -5.14 -14.69 3.95
N ALA A 138 -4.19 -13.83 4.32
CA ALA A 138 -4.25 -13.13 5.60
C ALA A 138 -5.52 -12.27 5.72
N CYS A 139 -5.95 -11.62 4.64
CA CYS A 139 -7.17 -10.81 4.62
C CYS A 139 -8.43 -11.66 4.86
N ILE A 140 -8.53 -12.82 4.20
CA ILE A 140 -9.66 -13.75 4.40
C ILE A 140 -9.61 -14.41 5.78
N ASP A 141 -8.46 -14.90 6.20
CA ASP A 141 -8.35 -15.64 7.47
C ASP A 141 -8.67 -14.74 8.68
N ASN A 142 -8.27 -13.46 8.62
CA ASN A 142 -8.49 -12.52 9.73
C ASN A 142 -9.76 -11.66 9.56
N GLN A 143 -10.43 -11.70 8.41
CA GLN A 143 -11.63 -10.91 8.12
C GLN A 143 -11.44 -9.41 8.36
N CYS A 144 -10.24 -8.90 8.10
CA CYS A 144 -9.86 -7.50 8.31
C CYS A 144 -8.82 -7.03 7.27
N PRO A 145 -8.59 -5.73 7.14
CA PRO A 145 -7.56 -5.19 6.26
C PRO A 145 -6.16 -5.65 6.66
N ILE A 146 -5.31 -5.89 5.66
CA ILE A 146 -3.91 -6.30 5.88
C ILE A 146 -2.98 -5.29 5.23
N GLN A 147 -1.94 -4.88 5.96
CA GLN A 147 -0.84 -4.06 5.47
C GLN A 147 0.42 -4.90 5.30
N ALA A 148 0.98 -4.92 4.10
CA ALA A 148 2.29 -5.49 3.82
C ALA A 148 3.43 -4.69 4.47
N LEU A 149 4.59 -5.30 4.60
CA LEU A 149 5.82 -4.57 4.88
C LEU A 149 6.20 -3.76 3.64
N TYR A 150 6.15 -2.43 3.76
CA TYR A 150 6.54 -1.51 2.71
C TYR A 150 7.88 -0.86 3.05
N LEU A 151 8.90 -1.14 2.25
CA LEU A 151 10.24 -0.58 2.41
C LEU A 151 10.65 0.26 1.21
N MET A 152 11.46 1.28 1.45
CA MET A 152 12.12 2.06 0.40
C MET A 152 13.60 1.72 0.35
N GLU A 153 14.09 1.50 -0.85
CA GLU A 153 15.49 1.21 -1.13
C GLU A 153 16.21 2.48 -1.62
N SER A 154 17.48 2.56 -1.34
CA SER A 154 18.31 3.65 -1.85
C SER A 154 18.92 3.29 -3.20
N GLN A 155 19.24 4.32 -3.98
CA GLN A 155 20.06 4.17 -5.18
C GLN A 155 21.45 3.55 -4.84
N PRO A 156 22.13 2.95 -5.81
CA PRO A 156 23.53 2.52 -5.63
C PRO A 156 24.40 3.68 -5.12
N ASN A 157 25.32 3.39 -4.19
CA ASN A 157 26.22 4.37 -3.55
C ASN A 157 25.48 5.54 -2.85
N PRO A 158 24.58 5.27 -1.90
CA PRO A 158 23.76 6.27 -1.28
C PRO A 158 24.56 7.23 -0.42
N SER A 159 24.20 8.50 -0.42
CA SER A 159 24.73 9.51 0.51
C SER A 159 24.37 9.15 1.96
N LEU A 160 25.08 9.72 2.94
CA LEU A 160 24.75 9.53 4.36
C LEU A 160 23.28 9.92 4.66
N LYS A 161 22.78 11.02 4.06
CA LYS A 161 21.39 11.46 4.19
C LYS A 161 20.42 10.40 3.68
N ALA A 162 20.71 9.77 2.54
CA ALA A 162 19.86 8.70 2.00
C ALA A 162 19.86 7.45 2.91
N ARG A 163 21.02 7.08 3.47
CA ARG A 163 21.13 5.98 4.43
C ARG A 163 20.31 6.22 5.70
N ILE A 164 20.35 7.46 6.23
CA ILE A 164 19.53 7.86 7.38
C ILE A 164 18.04 7.79 7.02
N ALA A 165 17.64 8.22 5.81
CA ALA A 165 16.26 8.15 5.36
C ALA A 165 15.76 6.69 5.26
N VAL A 166 16.56 5.77 4.71
CA VAL A 166 16.25 4.32 4.69
C VAL A 166 16.09 3.79 6.10
N PHE A 167 16.99 4.12 7.01
CA PHE A 167 16.90 3.69 8.41
C PHE A 167 15.60 4.22 9.07
N ALA A 168 15.30 5.50 8.91
CA ALA A 168 14.06 6.08 9.44
C ALA A 168 12.81 5.41 8.86
N TRP A 169 12.86 5.02 7.58
CA TRP A 169 11.79 4.27 6.92
C TRP A 169 11.60 2.87 7.50
N ILE A 170 12.70 2.17 7.78
CA ILE A 170 12.66 0.85 8.45
C ILE A 170 12.03 0.99 9.85
N VAL A 171 12.42 2.00 10.62
CA VAL A 171 11.82 2.25 11.94
C VAL A 171 10.32 2.50 11.80
N LYS A 172 9.91 3.37 10.86
CA LYS A 172 8.51 3.73 10.63
C LYS A 172 7.67 2.53 10.16
N ASN A 173 8.15 1.80 9.15
CA ASN A 173 7.31 0.85 8.41
C ASN A 173 7.55 -0.63 8.76
N LYS A 174 8.59 -0.94 9.56
CA LYS A 174 8.85 -2.30 10.06
C LYS A 174 8.80 -2.37 11.58
N VAL A 175 9.66 -1.59 12.25
CA VAL A 175 9.80 -1.70 13.72
C VAL A 175 8.51 -1.29 14.43
N ARG A 176 7.95 -0.14 14.11
CA ARG A 176 6.71 0.35 14.73
C ARG A 176 5.51 -0.57 14.47
N PRO A 177 5.22 -1.03 13.24
CA PRO A 177 4.13 -1.97 12.99
C PRO A 177 4.31 -3.31 13.67
N LEU A 178 5.54 -3.85 13.76
CA LEU A 178 5.82 -5.06 14.54
C LEU A 178 5.52 -4.86 16.03
N GLY A 179 5.93 -3.73 16.58
CA GLY A 179 5.62 -3.38 17.98
C GLY A 179 4.13 -3.18 18.21
N SER A 180 3.43 -2.49 17.31
CA SER A 180 1.98 -2.33 17.39
C SER A 180 1.28 -3.69 17.37
N LYS A 181 1.67 -4.60 16.47
CA LYS A 181 1.15 -5.96 16.40
C LYS A 181 1.40 -6.72 17.72
N ALA A 182 2.61 -6.65 18.28
CA ALA A 182 2.94 -7.29 19.56
C ALA A 182 2.11 -6.76 20.74
N LEU A 183 1.67 -5.49 20.64
CA LEU A 183 0.80 -4.83 21.64
C LEU A 183 -0.69 -4.98 21.28
N SER A 184 -1.05 -5.77 20.27
CA SER A 184 -2.44 -5.92 19.78
C SER A 184 -3.09 -4.59 19.36
N LEU A 185 -2.29 -3.66 18.84
CA LEU A 185 -2.74 -2.38 18.31
C LEU A 185 -2.90 -2.45 16.81
N PRO A 186 -3.83 -1.67 16.22
CA PRO A 186 -3.99 -1.56 14.78
C PRO A 186 -2.69 -1.14 14.08
N CYS A 187 -2.49 -1.63 12.84
CA CYS A 187 -1.45 -1.14 11.96
C CYS A 187 -1.91 0.12 11.23
N GLN A 188 -1.02 1.11 11.09
CA GLN A 188 -1.25 2.21 10.17
C GLN A 188 -1.18 1.69 8.74
N LEU A 189 -2.13 2.07 7.88
CA LEU A 189 -2.05 1.85 6.44
C LEU A 189 -1.00 2.78 5.83
N MET A 190 -0.30 2.32 4.78
CA MET A 190 0.91 2.97 4.24
C MET A 190 0.77 3.34 2.75
N GLY A 191 -0.45 3.30 2.22
CA GLY A 191 -0.75 3.68 0.84
C GLY A 191 -0.62 2.53 -0.16
N THR A 192 0.35 1.66 -0.02
CA THR A 192 0.62 0.53 -0.93
C THR A 192 0.75 -0.79 -0.17
N GLY A 193 0.59 -1.91 -0.87
CA GLY A 193 0.63 -3.23 -0.22
C GLY A 193 -0.51 -3.46 0.76
N MET A 194 -1.69 -2.99 0.44
CA MET A 194 -2.87 -3.07 1.30
C MET A 194 -3.89 -4.05 0.71
N ALA A 195 -4.41 -4.96 1.53
CA ALA A 195 -5.45 -5.89 1.16
C ALA A 195 -6.74 -5.61 1.94
N PHE A 196 -7.87 -5.67 1.25
CA PHE A 196 -9.19 -5.41 1.81
C PHE A 196 -10.21 -6.42 1.32
N LEU A 197 -11.15 -6.80 2.18
CA LEU A 197 -12.38 -7.42 1.72
C LEU A 197 -13.19 -6.43 0.90
N TRP A 198 -13.81 -6.88 -0.19
CA TRP A 198 -14.66 -6.02 -1.02
C TRP A 198 -15.72 -5.28 -0.22
N GLY A 199 -16.43 -6.00 0.65
CA GLY A 199 -17.53 -5.44 1.45
C GLY A 199 -17.12 -4.35 2.43
N ASP A 200 -15.84 -4.27 2.78
CA ASP A 200 -15.28 -3.24 3.66
C ASP A 200 -14.80 -2.03 2.85
N ILE A 201 -14.00 -2.27 1.79
CA ILE A 201 -13.40 -1.16 1.01
C ILE A 201 -14.43 -0.38 0.20
N ILE A 202 -15.46 -1.02 -0.34
CA ILE A 202 -16.48 -0.34 -1.16
C ILE A 202 -17.33 0.66 -0.36
N LYS A 203 -17.39 0.51 0.95
CA LYS A 203 -18.09 1.43 1.85
C LYS A 203 -17.23 2.62 2.28
N SER A 204 -15.94 2.59 1.96
CA SER A 204 -15.00 3.62 2.38
C SER A 204 -15.13 4.87 1.50
N ASN A 205 -15.05 6.04 2.10
CA ASN A 205 -15.04 7.32 1.38
C ASN A 205 -13.61 7.69 0.98
N LEU A 206 -13.14 7.16 -0.16
CA LEU A 206 -11.80 7.46 -0.69
C LEU A 206 -11.77 8.77 -1.48
N ALA A 207 -12.87 9.18 -2.10
CA ALA A 207 -12.99 10.41 -2.90
C ALA A 207 -13.06 11.68 -2.04
N SER A 208 -12.27 11.77 -0.99
CA SER A 208 -12.33 12.86 0.00
C SER A 208 -11.32 13.99 -0.24
N GLY A 209 -10.41 13.83 -1.22
CA GLY A 209 -9.35 14.81 -1.49
C GLY A 209 -8.27 14.92 -0.41
N HIS A 210 -8.29 14.08 0.62
CA HIS A 210 -7.23 14.03 1.63
C HIS A 210 -5.92 13.55 1.01
N ILE A 211 -4.81 14.19 1.39
CA ILE A 211 -3.46 13.85 0.90
C ILE A 211 -2.97 12.53 1.48
N VAL A 212 -3.45 12.18 2.66
CA VAL A 212 -3.14 10.91 3.38
C VAL A 212 -4.41 10.07 3.53
N GLU A 213 -5.02 9.74 2.39
CA GLU A 213 -6.26 8.97 2.30
C GLU A 213 -6.14 7.60 2.98
N ASP A 214 -4.95 6.99 2.96
CA ASP A 214 -4.63 5.71 3.57
C ASP A 214 -4.72 5.76 5.11
N MET A 215 -4.16 6.80 5.72
CA MET A 215 -4.23 6.97 7.18
C MET A 215 -5.68 7.17 7.64
N LYS A 216 -6.42 8.04 6.94
CA LYS A 216 -7.84 8.24 7.22
C LYS A 216 -8.63 6.94 7.08
N LEU A 217 -8.40 6.20 5.99
CA LEU A 217 -9.01 4.89 5.73
C LEU A 217 -8.74 3.92 6.90
N GLY A 218 -7.49 3.83 7.37
CA GLY A 218 -7.13 2.96 8.50
C GLY A 218 -7.85 3.31 9.79
N VAL A 219 -8.01 4.61 10.07
CA VAL A 219 -8.78 5.09 11.24
C VAL A 219 -10.27 4.76 11.09
N ASP A 220 -10.87 5.03 9.94
CA ASP A 220 -12.29 4.79 9.68
C ASP A 220 -12.62 3.29 9.79
N LEU A 221 -11.77 2.41 9.23
CA LEU A 221 -11.92 0.95 9.34
C LEU A 221 -11.77 0.47 10.79
N THR A 222 -10.82 1.04 11.54
CA THR A 222 -10.66 0.72 12.98
C THR A 222 -11.91 1.09 13.78
N ARG A 223 -12.51 2.25 13.51
CA ARG A 223 -13.80 2.68 14.11
C ARG A 223 -14.96 1.76 13.72
N ALA A 224 -14.90 1.16 12.55
CA ALA A 224 -15.87 0.18 12.07
C ALA A 224 -15.61 -1.25 12.61
N ASN A 225 -14.75 -1.42 13.61
CA ASN A 225 -14.32 -2.72 14.16
C ASN A 225 -13.62 -3.63 13.12
N LYS A 226 -12.90 -3.02 12.18
CA LYS A 226 -12.08 -3.67 11.16
C LYS A 226 -10.64 -3.13 11.22
N PRO A 227 -9.92 -3.30 12.36
CA PRO A 227 -8.58 -2.73 12.52
C PRO A 227 -7.61 -3.40 11.54
N PRO A 228 -6.79 -2.62 10.79
CA PRO A 228 -5.78 -3.17 9.91
C PRO A 228 -4.71 -3.95 10.70
N LEU A 229 -4.28 -5.11 10.16
CA LEU A 229 -3.21 -5.92 10.71
C LEU A 229 -1.95 -5.84 9.85
N PHE A 230 -0.79 -5.95 10.50
CA PHE A 230 0.50 -5.94 9.83
C PHE A 230 0.98 -7.36 9.48
N LEU A 231 1.38 -7.55 8.22
CA LEU A 231 1.96 -8.80 7.71
C LEU A 231 3.41 -8.57 7.27
N ALA A 232 4.35 -8.89 8.14
CA ALA A 232 5.77 -8.66 7.93
C ALA A 232 6.39 -9.53 6.80
N ASP A 233 5.79 -10.69 6.51
CA ASP A 233 6.27 -11.66 5.53
C ASP A 233 5.81 -11.35 4.09
N ALA A 234 4.95 -10.36 3.90
CA ALA A 234 4.55 -9.83 2.61
C ALA A 234 5.33 -8.55 2.33
N LEU A 235 6.27 -8.58 1.38
CA LEU A 235 7.18 -7.46 1.13
C LEU A 235 6.83 -6.73 -0.17
N VAL A 236 6.72 -5.41 -0.06
CA VAL A 236 6.62 -4.46 -1.16
C VAL A 236 7.75 -3.46 -1.02
N THR A 237 8.45 -3.15 -2.10
CA THR A 237 9.55 -2.18 -2.09
C THR A 237 9.33 -1.09 -3.14
N SER A 238 9.93 0.07 -2.93
CA SER A 238 10.03 1.16 -3.88
C SER A 238 11.41 1.80 -3.75
N ILE A 239 11.79 2.64 -4.69
CA ILE A 239 13.09 3.31 -4.69
C ILE A 239 12.89 4.78 -4.37
N PHE A 240 13.72 5.35 -3.47
CA PHE A 240 13.71 6.79 -3.23
C PHE A 240 13.98 7.57 -4.52
N PRO A 241 13.26 8.68 -4.77
CA PRO A 241 13.51 9.52 -5.93
C PRO A 241 14.98 9.88 -6.06
N PRO A 242 15.55 9.89 -7.29
CA PRO A 242 16.98 10.06 -7.51
C PRO A 242 17.49 11.48 -7.19
N THR A 243 16.60 12.48 -7.20
CA THR A 243 16.96 13.87 -6.97
C THR A 243 16.51 14.36 -5.59
N ALA A 244 17.32 15.23 -4.98
CA ALA A 244 16.98 15.87 -3.70
C ALA A 244 15.70 16.72 -3.81
N GLU A 245 15.46 17.32 -4.96
CA GLU A 245 14.28 18.16 -5.21
C GLU A 245 12.99 17.31 -5.26
N ALA A 246 12.99 16.20 -5.98
CA ALA A 246 11.88 15.26 -6.03
C ALA A 246 11.60 14.64 -4.65
N THR A 247 12.67 14.30 -3.90
CA THR A 247 12.55 13.81 -2.51
C THR A 247 11.94 14.87 -1.59
N ASN A 248 12.35 16.13 -1.70
CA ASN A 248 11.80 17.22 -0.88
C ASN A 248 10.33 17.50 -1.21
N THR A 249 9.97 17.50 -2.49
CA THR A 249 8.58 17.68 -2.95
C THR A 249 7.66 16.55 -2.43
N GLN A 250 8.11 15.32 -2.54
CA GLN A 250 7.37 14.16 -2.02
C GLN A 250 7.22 14.23 -0.49
N ARG A 251 8.30 14.59 0.21
CA ARG A 251 8.32 14.74 1.66
C ARG A 251 7.41 15.88 2.14
N ALA A 252 7.48 17.05 1.51
CA ALA A 252 6.61 18.18 1.83
C ALA A 252 5.13 17.80 1.67
N ARG A 253 4.78 17.05 0.62
CA ARG A 253 3.42 16.53 0.41
C ARG A 253 2.97 15.61 1.54
N TRP A 254 3.83 14.71 2.00
CA TRP A 254 3.52 13.82 3.13
C TRP A 254 3.40 14.57 4.46
N GLU A 255 4.32 15.51 4.72
CA GLU A 255 4.29 16.35 5.95
C GLU A 255 3.01 17.20 6.02
N HIS A 256 2.62 17.83 4.91
CA HIS A 256 1.35 18.57 4.84
C HIS A 256 0.14 17.68 5.09
N GLY A 257 0.12 16.49 4.50
CA GLY A 257 -0.99 15.55 4.69
C GLY A 257 -1.12 15.02 6.13
N HIS A 258 -0.03 14.94 6.89
CA HIS A 258 -0.05 14.52 8.30
C HIS A 258 -0.51 15.61 9.27
N LEU A 259 -0.51 16.87 8.85
CA LEU A 259 -0.88 18.04 9.67
C LEU A 259 -2.29 18.56 9.37
N SER A 260 -2.92 18.09 8.29
CA SER A 260 -4.29 18.42 7.88
C SER A 260 -5.29 17.39 8.39
#